data_6d17944651d10bacbfab42827f45795c
#
_entry.id   6d17944651d10bacbfab42827f45795c
#
_cell.length_a   1.000
_cell.length_b   1.000
_cell.length_c   1.000
_cell.angle_alpha   90.00
_cell.angle_beta   90.00
_cell.angle_gamma   90.00
#
_symmetry.space_group_name_H-M   'P 1'
#
loop_
_entity.id
_entity.type
_entity.pdbx_description
1 polymer ?
#
loop_
_entity_poly.entity_id
_entity_poly.type
_entity_poly.pdbx_seq_one_letter_code
_entity_poly.pdbx_strand_id
1 'polypeptide(L)'
;MKAFVVHGPGEAGVADVAEPEPGVGEVVVEVERAGVCGTDVEFFTGEMEYLAEGHARYPMRLGHEWCGTVVRAGVGVHPAWVGRRAVGDTMLGCGRCRRCRAGRQHTCASREEVGIRGGRAGALAERVAVPVTSLHELPTGLDGPLGALVEPGGNAVRAARAAVGERVLVLGPGTIGLLTALFARAAGAEVQLVGTTPSSLEFARALGFPATAELPEPPFDAVVDATNDPASPARALELVEPGGRLVCIGLAGTPSLIDARSLVFKDVTAIGILSASPGLADAVDAYARGDVDPRPLVAATVGLDGVAAVLAGERPPGALAGPKILVDPRQDS
;
A
#
# COMPACT_ATOMS: atom_id res chain seq x y z
N MET A 1 24.39 -9.43 2.96
CA MET A 1 23.64 -8.43 2.22
C MET A 1 23.23 -7.28 3.15
N LYS A 2 23.01 -6.08 2.60
CA LYS A 2 22.50 -4.93 3.36
C LYS A 2 20.97 -5.01 3.52
N ALA A 3 20.48 -4.61 4.69
CA ALA A 3 19.07 -4.47 4.99
C ALA A 3 18.83 -3.37 6.02
N PHE A 4 17.71 -2.68 5.93
CA PHE A 4 17.24 -1.78 6.96
C PHE A 4 16.51 -2.58 8.04
N VAL A 5 16.96 -2.44 9.29
CA VAL A 5 16.45 -3.21 10.44
C VAL A 5 15.95 -2.25 11.50
N VAL A 6 14.75 -2.49 12.00
CA VAL A 6 14.18 -1.79 13.16
C VAL A 6 14.38 -2.67 14.38
N HIS A 7 15.08 -2.15 15.39
CA HIS A 7 15.42 -2.84 16.64
C HIS A 7 14.45 -2.51 17.77
N GLY A 8 13.80 -1.37 17.70
CA GLY A 8 12.83 -0.85 18.67
C GLY A 8 12.26 0.49 18.19
N PRO A 9 11.33 1.09 18.94
CA PRO A 9 10.76 2.39 18.60
C PRO A 9 11.86 3.47 18.47
N GLY A 10 11.96 4.08 17.29
CA GLY A 10 12.99 5.08 16.97
C GLY A 10 14.40 4.51 16.78
N GLU A 11 14.62 3.22 16.95
CA GLU A 11 15.92 2.56 16.83
C GLU A 11 15.98 1.72 15.56
N ALA A 12 16.57 2.24 14.51
CA ALA A 12 16.69 1.55 13.23
C ALA A 12 17.93 1.98 12.46
N GLY A 13 18.37 1.13 11.54
CA GLY A 13 19.51 1.44 10.68
C GLY A 13 19.83 0.33 9.70
N VAL A 14 20.81 0.59 8.84
CA VAL A 14 21.33 -0.40 7.89
C VAL A 14 22.25 -1.37 8.63
N ALA A 15 22.05 -2.66 8.40
CA ALA A 15 22.84 -3.74 8.97
C ALA A 15 23.25 -4.76 7.91
N ASP A 16 24.40 -5.40 8.15
CA ASP A 16 24.77 -6.60 7.42
C ASP A 16 24.01 -7.79 7.98
N VAL A 17 23.19 -8.41 7.13
CA VAL A 17 22.39 -9.60 7.49
C VAL A 17 22.71 -10.76 6.57
N ALA A 18 22.43 -11.98 7.02
CA ALA A 18 22.57 -13.16 6.16
C ALA A 18 21.68 -13.03 4.91
N GLU A 19 22.19 -13.50 3.78
CA GLU A 19 21.36 -13.61 2.58
C GLU A 19 20.22 -14.59 2.80
N PRO A 20 19.01 -14.28 2.30
CA PRO A 20 17.90 -15.21 2.41
C PRO A 20 18.13 -16.42 1.50
N GLU A 21 17.84 -17.61 2.01
CA GLU A 21 17.80 -18.85 1.22
C GLU A 21 16.32 -19.17 0.91
N PRO A 22 16.01 -19.54 -0.36
CA PRO A 22 14.62 -19.86 -0.70
C PRO A 22 14.21 -21.21 -0.11
N GLY A 23 13.13 -21.23 0.63
CA GLY A 23 12.48 -22.45 1.09
C GLY A 23 11.79 -23.24 -0.04
N VAL A 24 11.10 -24.33 0.33
CA VAL A 24 10.27 -25.07 -0.62
C VAL A 24 9.13 -24.19 -1.13
N GLY A 25 9.03 -24.05 -2.46
CA GLY A 25 8.03 -23.18 -3.09
C GLY A 25 8.33 -21.69 -3.03
N GLU A 26 9.52 -21.30 -2.56
CA GLU A 26 9.93 -19.89 -2.46
C GLU A 26 10.95 -19.52 -3.52
N VAL A 27 11.08 -18.24 -3.75
CA VAL A 27 12.12 -17.61 -4.56
C VAL A 27 12.86 -16.56 -3.74
N VAL A 28 14.09 -16.23 -4.15
CA VAL A 28 14.77 -15.02 -3.72
C VAL A 28 14.69 -14.00 -4.83
N VAL A 29 14.24 -12.80 -4.47
CA VAL A 29 14.13 -11.66 -5.37
C VAL A 29 15.20 -10.63 -4.99
N GLU A 30 15.96 -10.18 -5.98
CA GLU A 30 16.80 -9.00 -5.85
C GLU A 30 15.92 -7.76 -6.03
N VAL A 31 15.84 -6.93 -4.98
CA VAL A 31 14.92 -5.78 -4.95
C VAL A 31 15.46 -4.65 -5.81
N GLU A 32 14.64 -4.18 -6.77
CA GLU A 32 14.95 -3.03 -7.62
C GLU A 32 14.50 -1.72 -6.96
N ARG A 33 13.29 -1.75 -6.41
CA ARG A 33 12.67 -0.61 -5.71
C ARG A 33 11.75 -1.13 -4.61
N ALA A 34 11.74 -0.40 -3.50
CA ALA A 34 10.74 -0.58 -2.44
C ALA A 34 10.08 0.77 -2.12
N GLY A 35 8.81 0.76 -1.70
CA GLY A 35 8.10 1.95 -1.23
C GLY A 35 8.12 2.04 0.30
N VAL A 36 8.14 3.28 0.82
CA VAL A 36 7.90 3.54 2.24
C VAL A 36 6.41 3.83 2.42
N CYS A 37 5.79 3.14 3.36
CA CYS A 37 4.36 3.24 3.69
C CYS A 37 4.16 3.82 5.11
N GLY A 38 2.96 4.32 5.39
CA GLY A 38 2.56 4.72 6.75
C GLY A 38 2.69 3.60 7.77
N THR A 39 2.42 2.36 7.37
CA THR A 39 2.61 1.16 8.21
C THR A 39 4.08 0.99 8.65
N ASP A 40 5.05 1.31 7.79
CA ASP A 40 6.47 1.27 8.17
C ASP A 40 6.79 2.34 9.22
N VAL A 41 6.13 3.51 9.14
CA VAL A 41 6.25 4.58 10.16
C VAL A 41 5.66 4.11 11.48
N GLU A 42 4.49 3.49 11.50
CA GLU A 42 3.86 2.95 12.72
C GLU A 42 4.72 1.89 13.40
N PHE A 43 5.43 1.05 12.65
CA PHE A 43 6.42 0.13 13.21
C PHE A 43 7.66 0.85 13.74
N PHE A 44 8.12 1.88 13.05
CA PHE A 44 9.27 2.65 13.50
C PHE A 44 8.97 3.46 14.77
N THR A 45 7.76 4.00 14.92
CA THR A 45 7.32 4.72 16.12
C THR A 45 6.90 3.80 17.27
N GLY A 46 6.59 2.53 16.98
CA GLY A 46 6.08 1.56 17.95
C GLY A 46 4.57 1.61 18.14
N GLU A 47 3.86 2.35 17.30
CA GLU A 47 2.41 2.56 17.41
C GLU A 47 1.58 1.46 16.73
N MET A 48 2.23 0.59 15.92
CA MET A 48 1.53 -0.47 15.19
C MET A 48 0.88 -1.48 16.15
N GLU A 49 -0.44 -1.64 16.05
CA GLU A 49 -1.25 -2.51 16.91
C GLU A 49 -0.74 -3.97 16.93
N TYR A 50 -0.19 -4.48 15.82
CA TYR A 50 0.39 -5.82 15.75
C TYR A 50 1.54 -6.06 16.72
N LEU A 51 2.21 -5.02 17.19
CA LEU A 51 3.23 -5.13 18.25
C LEU A 51 2.56 -5.43 19.60
N ALA A 52 1.49 -4.71 19.92
CA ALA A 52 0.72 -4.91 21.16
C ALA A 52 0.01 -6.28 21.18
N GLU A 53 -0.50 -6.72 20.03
CA GLU A 53 -1.15 -8.03 19.86
C GLU A 53 -0.17 -9.22 19.79
N GLY A 54 1.15 -8.97 19.71
CA GLY A 54 2.15 -10.01 19.58
C GLY A 54 2.23 -10.67 18.18
N HIS A 55 1.64 -10.05 17.19
CA HIS A 55 1.70 -10.49 15.79
C HIS A 55 3.01 -10.09 15.08
N ALA A 56 3.68 -9.07 15.61
CA ALA A 56 5.01 -8.61 15.19
C ALA A 56 5.90 -8.38 16.41
N ARG A 57 7.22 -8.40 16.23
CA ARG A 57 8.20 -8.12 17.27
C ARG A 57 9.52 -7.65 16.68
N TYR A 58 10.22 -6.83 17.40
CA TYR A 58 11.60 -6.43 17.07
C TYR A 58 12.62 -7.53 17.44
N PRO A 59 13.80 -7.57 16.74
CA PRO A 59 14.11 -6.79 15.55
C PRO A 59 13.35 -7.29 14.33
N MET A 60 13.03 -6.37 13.38
CA MET A 60 12.33 -6.72 12.16
C MET A 60 12.85 -5.94 10.95
N ARG A 61 12.68 -6.51 9.76
CA ARG A 61 12.95 -5.88 8.48
C ARG A 61 11.64 -5.45 7.85
N LEU A 62 11.48 -4.15 7.63
CA LEU A 62 10.28 -3.55 7.04
C LEU A 62 10.28 -3.65 5.49
N GLY A 63 9.23 -3.10 4.89
CA GLY A 63 9.07 -2.96 3.44
C GLY A 63 8.20 -4.05 2.84
N HIS A 64 7.04 -3.65 2.37
CA HIS A 64 6.03 -4.54 1.79
C HIS A 64 5.57 -4.11 0.39
N GLU A 65 5.92 -2.91 -0.04
CA GLU A 65 5.69 -2.39 -1.38
C GLU A 65 7.00 -2.51 -2.18
N TRP A 66 7.11 -3.47 -3.10
CA TRP A 66 8.37 -3.71 -3.76
C TRP A 66 8.22 -4.35 -5.14
N CYS A 67 9.24 -4.16 -5.97
CA CYS A 67 9.47 -4.94 -7.18
C CYS A 67 10.93 -5.36 -7.28
N GLY A 68 11.20 -6.37 -8.08
CA GLY A 68 12.56 -6.84 -8.29
C GLY A 68 12.64 -8.01 -9.27
N THR A 69 13.85 -8.55 -9.41
CA THR A 69 14.16 -9.67 -10.30
C THR A 69 14.39 -10.95 -9.49
N VAL A 70 13.74 -12.03 -9.86
CA VAL A 70 13.96 -13.35 -9.24
C VAL A 70 15.37 -13.82 -9.58
N VAL A 71 16.20 -14.05 -8.57
CA VAL A 71 17.61 -14.46 -8.74
C VAL A 71 17.87 -15.90 -8.33
N ARG A 72 17.05 -16.48 -7.45
CA ARG A 72 17.13 -17.88 -7.05
C ARG A 72 15.73 -18.48 -6.87
N ALA A 73 15.61 -19.78 -7.22
CA ALA A 73 14.40 -20.55 -7.05
C ALA A 73 14.66 -21.73 -6.09
N GLY A 74 13.77 -21.90 -5.14
CA GLY A 74 13.80 -23.03 -4.20
C GLY A 74 13.21 -24.31 -4.77
N VAL A 75 13.25 -25.37 -3.99
CA VAL A 75 12.68 -26.67 -4.37
C VAL A 75 11.19 -26.52 -4.70
N GLY A 76 10.76 -27.12 -5.81
CA GLY A 76 9.37 -27.10 -6.27
C GLY A 76 8.96 -25.84 -7.07
N VAL A 77 9.86 -24.90 -7.25
CA VAL A 77 9.65 -23.73 -8.13
C VAL A 77 10.17 -24.02 -9.53
N HIS A 78 9.40 -23.66 -10.56
CA HIS A 78 9.82 -23.81 -11.94
C HIS A 78 11.02 -22.89 -12.25
N PRO A 79 12.13 -23.39 -12.82
CA PRO A 79 13.37 -22.60 -13.04
C PRO A 79 13.18 -21.37 -13.93
N ALA A 80 12.18 -21.35 -14.79
CA ALA A 80 11.86 -20.21 -15.66
C ALA A 80 11.48 -18.92 -14.89
N TRP A 81 11.28 -18.98 -13.58
CA TRP A 81 11.11 -17.78 -12.77
C TRP A 81 12.41 -16.99 -12.59
N VAL A 82 13.57 -17.65 -12.63
CA VAL A 82 14.85 -16.95 -12.51
C VAL A 82 15.03 -16.02 -13.71
N GLY A 83 15.36 -14.77 -13.44
CA GLY A 83 15.48 -13.68 -14.41
C GLY A 83 14.16 -12.93 -14.70
N ARG A 84 13.01 -13.39 -14.20
CA ARG A 84 11.75 -12.63 -14.34
C ARG A 84 11.67 -11.51 -13.34
N ARG A 85 11.15 -10.38 -13.78
CA ARG A 85 10.78 -9.25 -12.92
C ARG A 85 9.38 -9.47 -12.37
N ALA A 86 9.22 -9.18 -11.09
CA ALA A 86 7.95 -9.39 -10.40
C ALA A 86 7.72 -8.39 -9.27
N VAL A 87 6.47 -8.27 -8.88
CA VAL A 87 6.02 -7.71 -7.59
C VAL A 87 5.46 -8.84 -6.74
N GLY A 88 5.42 -8.66 -5.43
CA GLY A 88 4.87 -9.65 -4.52
C GLY A 88 3.66 -9.17 -3.76
N ASP A 89 2.72 -10.09 -3.54
CA ASP A 89 1.64 -9.88 -2.59
C ASP A 89 2.21 -9.84 -1.16
N THR A 90 1.83 -8.84 -0.41
CA THR A 90 2.19 -8.70 1.00
C THR A 90 1.58 -9.81 1.85
N MET A 91 0.37 -10.25 1.51
CA MET A 91 -0.42 -11.19 2.29
C MET A 91 -0.15 -12.65 1.90
N LEU A 92 0.57 -13.36 2.74
CA LEU A 92 0.95 -14.76 2.55
C LEU A 92 0.00 -15.68 3.30
N GLY A 93 -1.05 -16.17 2.64
CA GLY A 93 -2.01 -17.09 3.22
C GLY A 93 -1.48 -18.52 3.35
N CYS A 94 -2.12 -19.35 4.18
CA CYS A 94 -1.72 -20.75 4.40
C CYS A 94 -1.98 -21.70 3.21
N GLY A 95 -2.57 -21.23 2.11
CA GLY A 95 -2.88 -21.99 0.89
C GLY A 95 -4.00 -23.04 1.02
N ARG A 96 -4.36 -23.50 2.22
CA ARG A 96 -5.23 -24.67 2.44
C ARG A 96 -6.60 -24.38 3.07
N CYS A 97 -6.80 -23.23 3.71
CA CYS A 97 -8.08 -22.89 4.30
C CYS A 97 -9.11 -22.45 3.24
N ARG A 98 -10.40 -22.41 3.62
CA ARG A 98 -11.49 -22.00 2.73
C ARG A 98 -11.25 -20.61 2.10
N ARG A 99 -10.69 -19.67 2.89
CA ARG A 99 -10.42 -18.30 2.42
C ARG A 99 -9.32 -18.30 1.35
N CYS A 100 -8.21 -19.01 1.57
CA CYS A 100 -7.13 -19.13 0.59
C CYS A 100 -7.59 -19.81 -0.70
N ARG A 101 -8.36 -20.91 -0.60
CA ARG A 101 -8.91 -21.62 -1.77
C ARG A 101 -9.89 -20.77 -2.58
N ALA A 102 -10.49 -19.75 -1.96
CA ALA A 102 -11.39 -18.79 -2.60
C ALA A 102 -10.66 -17.51 -3.09
N GLY A 103 -9.31 -17.51 -3.16
CA GLY A 103 -8.52 -16.34 -3.58
C GLY A 103 -8.55 -15.16 -2.58
N ARG A 104 -8.91 -15.44 -1.31
CA ARG A 104 -8.98 -14.44 -0.25
C ARG A 104 -7.91 -14.67 0.81
N GLN A 105 -6.67 -14.90 0.40
CA GLN A 105 -5.52 -15.16 1.27
C GLN A 105 -5.28 -14.06 2.29
N HIS A 106 -5.54 -12.80 1.94
CA HIS A 106 -5.45 -11.65 2.83
C HIS A 106 -6.34 -11.75 4.09
N THR A 107 -7.41 -12.53 4.03
CA THR A 107 -8.29 -12.77 5.18
C THR A 107 -8.01 -14.12 5.89
N CYS A 108 -6.90 -14.79 5.56
CA CYS A 108 -6.49 -16.03 6.22
C CYS A 108 -6.14 -15.78 7.70
N ALA A 109 -6.68 -16.58 8.61
CA ALA A 109 -6.39 -16.44 10.05
C ALA A 109 -4.91 -16.72 10.39
N SER A 110 -4.25 -17.58 9.59
CA SER A 110 -2.83 -17.93 9.75
C SER A 110 -1.97 -17.27 8.68
N ARG A 111 -2.33 -16.06 8.24
CA ARG A 111 -1.51 -15.34 7.27
C ARG A 111 -0.26 -14.79 7.91
N GLU A 112 0.80 -14.76 7.16
CA GLU A 112 1.97 -13.93 7.38
C GLU A 112 1.90 -12.72 6.46
N GLU A 113 2.65 -11.66 6.76
CA GLU A 113 2.69 -10.45 5.94
C GLU A 113 4.15 -10.02 5.76
N VAL A 114 4.60 -9.87 4.53
CA VAL A 114 5.98 -9.49 4.20
C VAL A 114 6.32 -8.14 4.84
N GLY A 115 7.36 -8.10 5.68
CA GLY A 115 7.79 -6.88 6.37
C GLY A 115 6.87 -6.39 7.49
N ILE A 116 5.80 -7.14 7.82
CA ILE A 116 4.75 -6.67 8.74
C ILE A 116 4.45 -7.72 9.83
N ARG A 117 4.11 -8.95 9.46
CA ARG A 117 3.54 -9.91 10.40
C ARG A 117 4.15 -11.30 10.27
N GLY A 118 4.21 -12.02 11.41
CA GLY A 118 4.63 -13.44 11.42
C GLY A 118 6.13 -13.63 11.27
N GLY A 119 6.94 -12.58 11.44
CA GLY A 119 8.40 -12.64 11.33
C GLY A 119 8.92 -12.71 9.89
N ARG A 120 8.07 -12.51 8.89
CA ARG A 120 8.50 -12.41 7.48
C ARG A 120 9.32 -11.15 7.27
N ALA A 121 10.53 -11.33 6.77
CA ALA A 121 11.41 -10.23 6.42
C ALA A 121 10.87 -9.44 5.23
N GLY A 122 10.92 -8.11 5.32
CA GLY A 122 10.52 -7.19 4.27
C GLY A 122 11.61 -6.87 3.27
N ALA A 123 11.26 -6.03 2.32
CA ALA A 123 12.03 -5.69 1.14
C ALA A 123 12.79 -4.35 1.24
N LEU A 124 12.85 -3.69 2.42
CA LEU A 124 13.85 -2.65 2.67
C LEU A 124 15.21 -3.31 2.86
N ALA A 125 15.67 -4.03 1.83
CA ALA A 125 16.86 -4.85 1.78
C ALA A 125 17.24 -5.13 0.33
N GLU A 126 18.50 -5.53 0.08
CA GLU A 126 18.95 -5.92 -1.26
C GLU A 126 18.19 -7.13 -1.80
N ARG A 127 17.76 -8.05 -0.93
CA ARG A 127 17.04 -9.28 -1.32
C ARG A 127 15.96 -9.67 -0.32
N VAL A 128 14.90 -10.27 -0.84
CA VAL A 128 13.78 -10.82 -0.05
C VAL A 128 13.42 -12.23 -0.52
N ALA A 129 13.07 -13.13 0.41
CA ALA A 129 12.53 -14.46 0.09
C ALA A 129 11.02 -14.47 0.26
N VAL A 130 10.31 -14.94 -0.78
CA VAL A 130 8.84 -14.99 -0.80
C VAL A 130 8.34 -16.24 -1.50
N PRO A 131 7.12 -16.73 -1.19
CA PRO A 131 6.49 -17.80 -1.94
C PRO A 131 6.27 -17.38 -3.41
N VAL A 132 6.60 -18.27 -4.36
CA VAL A 132 6.37 -18.00 -5.79
C VAL A 132 4.89 -17.74 -6.10
N THR A 133 3.99 -18.26 -5.30
CA THR A 133 2.53 -18.07 -5.44
C THR A 133 2.06 -16.66 -5.06
N SER A 134 2.91 -15.85 -4.44
CA SER A 134 2.62 -14.44 -4.15
C SER A 134 3.09 -13.50 -5.25
N LEU A 135 3.78 -14.01 -6.28
CA LEU A 135 4.36 -13.18 -7.33
C LEU A 135 3.38 -12.88 -8.46
N HIS A 136 3.44 -11.65 -8.93
CA HIS A 136 2.86 -11.20 -10.20
C HIS A 136 3.99 -10.74 -11.12
N GLU A 137 4.08 -11.32 -12.31
CA GLU A 137 5.11 -10.96 -13.29
C GLU A 137 4.89 -9.52 -13.77
N LEU A 138 5.98 -8.75 -13.84
CA LEU A 138 5.95 -7.40 -14.39
C LEU A 138 6.27 -7.41 -15.88
N PRO A 139 5.40 -6.84 -16.73
CA PRO A 139 5.70 -6.58 -18.13
C PRO A 139 6.96 -5.72 -18.29
N THR A 140 7.68 -5.92 -19.40
CA THR A 140 8.95 -5.22 -19.70
C THR A 140 8.83 -3.69 -19.76
N GLY A 141 7.64 -3.16 -19.99
CA GLY A 141 7.39 -1.71 -20.04
C GLY A 141 7.23 -1.03 -18.66
N LEU A 142 7.12 -1.80 -17.57
CA LEU A 142 7.01 -1.25 -16.23
C LEU A 142 8.40 -1.12 -15.59
N ASP A 143 8.83 0.11 -15.34
CA ASP A 143 10.09 0.40 -14.65
C ASP A 143 10.01 0.11 -13.13
N GLY A 144 11.13 0.30 -12.42
CA GLY A 144 11.19 0.05 -10.97
C GLY A 144 10.21 0.91 -10.17
N PRO A 145 10.11 2.23 -10.39
CA PRO A 145 9.12 3.08 -9.74
C PRO A 145 7.67 2.60 -9.93
N LEU A 146 7.27 2.26 -11.16
CA LEU A 146 5.94 1.69 -11.42
C LEU A 146 5.73 0.37 -10.70
N GLY A 147 6.74 -0.52 -10.73
CA GLY A 147 6.68 -1.80 -10.04
C GLY A 147 6.48 -1.67 -8.53
N ALA A 148 7.18 -0.77 -7.86
CA ALA A 148 7.02 -0.53 -6.42
C ALA A 148 5.65 0.08 -6.06
N LEU A 149 5.00 0.76 -7.02
CA LEU A 149 3.66 1.34 -6.83
C LEU A 149 2.52 0.36 -7.13
N VAL A 150 2.81 -0.88 -7.53
CA VAL A 150 1.77 -1.90 -7.79
C VAL A 150 1.07 -2.32 -6.49
N GLU A 151 1.80 -2.49 -5.39
CA GLU A 151 1.18 -2.86 -4.12
C GLU A 151 0.18 -1.80 -3.64
N PRO A 152 0.54 -0.52 -3.44
CA PRO A 152 -0.44 0.49 -3.09
C PRO A 152 -1.51 0.69 -4.18
N GLY A 153 -1.17 0.48 -5.45
CA GLY A 153 -2.12 0.48 -6.57
C GLY A 153 -3.17 -0.61 -6.47
N GLY A 154 -2.78 -1.81 -6.03
CA GLY A 154 -3.72 -2.91 -5.79
C GLY A 154 -4.73 -2.61 -4.69
N ASN A 155 -4.30 -1.92 -3.63
CA ASN A 155 -5.21 -1.39 -2.60
C ASN A 155 -6.19 -0.38 -3.21
N ALA A 156 -5.67 0.57 -3.96
CA ALA A 156 -6.43 1.68 -4.53
C ALA A 156 -7.44 1.25 -5.60
N VAL A 157 -7.07 0.32 -6.50
CA VAL A 157 -8.01 -0.20 -7.51
C VAL A 157 -9.19 -0.93 -6.87
N ARG A 158 -8.95 -1.62 -5.75
CA ARG A 158 -10.02 -2.25 -4.97
C ARG A 158 -10.95 -1.22 -4.34
N ALA A 159 -10.37 -0.15 -3.75
CA ALA A 159 -11.17 0.94 -3.18
C ALA A 159 -11.99 1.66 -4.27
N ALA A 160 -11.39 1.97 -5.41
CA ALA A 160 -12.08 2.59 -6.55
C ALA A 160 -13.21 1.71 -7.10
N ARG A 161 -12.99 0.39 -7.21
CA ARG A 161 -14.06 -0.56 -7.61
C ARG A 161 -15.18 -0.70 -6.58
N ALA A 162 -14.88 -0.51 -5.31
CA ALA A 162 -15.90 -0.51 -4.27
C ALA A 162 -16.69 0.81 -4.26
N ALA A 163 -16.08 1.92 -4.68
CA ALA A 163 -16.67 3.25 -4.77
C ALA A 163 -17.40 3.43 -6.10
N VAL A 164 -18.44 2.64 -6.33
CA VAL A 164 -19.25 2.71 -7.56
C VAL A 164 -20.13 3.95 -7.54
N GLY A 165 -20.18 4.68 -8.67
CA GLY A 165 -21.01 5.86 -8.86
C GLY A 165 -20.36 6.87 -9.80
N GLU A 166 -21.09 7.91 -10.15
CA GLU A 166 -20.59 8.99 -11.02
C GLU A 166 -19.78 10.02 -10.22
N ARG A 167 -20.20 10.33 -8.98
CA ARG A 167 -19.60 11.33 -8.11
C ARG A 167 -18.94 10.67 -6.90
N VAL A 168 -17.61 10.66 -6.88
CA VAL A 168 -16.80 10.02 -5.84
C VAL A 168 -16.03 11.08 -5.06
N LEU A 169 -16.18 11.08 -3.75
CA LEU A 169 -15.36 11.88 -2.84
C LEU A 169 -14.28 11.02 -2.21
N VAL A 170 -13.04 11.51 -2.19
CA VAL A 170 -11.92 10.87 -1.50
C VAL A 170 -11.43 11.77 -0.37
N LEU A 171 -11.49 11.27 0.85
CA LEU A 171 -10.93 11.92 2.04
C LEU A 171 -9.49 11.45 2.23
N GLY A 172 -8.55 12.39 2.30
CA GLY A 172 -7.12 12.12 2.46
C GLY A 172 -6.34 12.01 1.15
N PRO A 173 -5.75 13.11 0.64
CA PRO A 173 -4.93 13.11 -0.59
C PRO A 173 -3.49 12.64 -0.33
N GLY A 174 -3.33 11.53 0.40
CA GLY A 174 -2.10 10.76 0.52
C GLY A 174 -1.91 9.78 -0.65
N THR A 175 -0.91 8.90 -0.57
CA THR A 175 -0.62 7.93 -1.65
C THR A 175 -1.84 7.10 -2.02
N ILE A 176 -2.52 6.50 -1.04
CA ILE A 176 -3.69 5.63 -1.28
C ILE A 176 -4.88 6.43 -1.82
N GLY A 177 -5.17 7.60 -1.23
CA GLY A 177 -6.29 8.43 -1.71
C GLY A 177 -6.08 8.94 -3.13
N LEU A 178 -4.87 9.41 -3.47
CA LEU A 178 -4.54 9.87 -4.82
C LEU A 178 -4.56 8.72 -5.84
N LEU A 179 -4.04 7.54 -5.50
CA LEU A 179 -4.14 6.37 -6.36
C LEU A 179 -5.61 5.95 -6.56
N THR A 180 -6.42 5.95 -5.49
CA THR A 180 -7.85 5.66 -5.58
C THR A 180 -8.55 6.66 -6.50
N ALA A 181 -8.23 7.95 -6.38
CA ALA A 181 -8.77 9.00 -7.25
C ALA A 181 -8.36 8.78 -8.73
N LEU A 182 -7.11 8.40 -9.00
CA LEU A 182 -6.63 8.08 -10.34
C LEU A 182 -7.39 6.89 -10.94
N PHE A 183 -7.59 5.81 -10.19
CA PHE A 183 -8.34 4.63 -10.65
C PHE A 183 -9.83 4.93 -10.83
N ALA A 184 -10.45 5.68 -9.92
CA ALA A 184 -11.86 6.05 -10.04
C ALA A 184 -12.08 6.95 -11.28
N ARG A 185 -11.19 7.93 -11.52
CA ARG A 185 -11.23 8.77 -12.73
C ARG A 185 -11.03 7.95 -14.00
N ALA A 186 -10.10 7.00 -14.01
CA ALA A 186 -9.90 6.11 -15.14
C ALA A 186 -11.13 5.22 -15.41
N ALA A 187 -11.94 4.93 -14.39
CA ALA A 187 -13.22 4.25 -14.51
C ALA A 187 -14.38 5.17 -14.92
N GLY A 188 -14.14 6.47 -15.14
CA GLY A 188 -15.13 7.45 -15.61
C GLY A 188 -15.83 8.25 -14.51
N ALA A 189 -15.44 8.12 -13.24
CA ALA A 189 -16.05 8.88 -12.16
C ALA A 189 -15.54 10.34 -12.13
N GLU A 190 -16.42 11.25 -11.72
CA GLU A 190 -16.05 12.61 -11.27
C GLU A 190 -15.54 12.52 -9.84
N VAL A 191 -14.25 12.83 -9.67
CA VAL A 191 -13.60 12.66 -8.37
C VAL A 191 -13.22 14.01 -7.77
N GLN A 192 -13.59 14.21 -6.50
CA GLN A 192 -13.15 15.33 -5.69
C GLN A 192 -12.36 14.82 -4.48
N LEU A 193 -11.34 15.59 -4.04
CA LEU A 193 -10.56 15.25 -2.85
C LEU A 193 -10.75 16.28 -1.73
N VAL A 194 -10.70 15.78 -0.50
CA VAL A 194 -10.63 16.63 0.71
C VAL A 194 -9.35 16.30 1.46
N GLY A 195 -8.63 17.33 1.88
CA GLY A 195 -7.38 17.21 2.63
C GLY A 195 -7.19 18.35 3.59
N THR A 196 -6.24 18.22 4.51
CA THR A 196 -6.02 19.20 5.58
C THR A 196 -4.80 20.10 5.35
N THR A 197 -3.85 19.68 4.51
CA THR A 197 -2.61 20.44 4.29
C THR A 197 -2.62 21.18 2.94
N PRO A 198 -2.19 22.45 2.90
CA PRO A 198 -2.13 23.20 1.64
C PRO A 198 -1.31 22.51 0.55
N SER A 199 -0.17 21.91 0.92
CA SER A 199 0.73 21.23 -0.04
C SER A 199 0.09 20.00 -0.67
N SER A 200 -0.64 19.18 0.09
CA SER A 200 -1.33 18.00 -0.45
C SER A 200 -2.50 18.38 -1.37
N LEU A 201 -3.21 19.46 -1.05
CA LEU A 201 -4.28 19.98 -1.88
C LEU A 201 -3.75 20.59 -3.19
N GLU A 202 -2.65 21.31 -3.12
CA GLU A 202 -1.97 21.88 -4.29
C GLU A 202 -1.49 20.77 -5.23
N PHE A 203 -0.90 19.71 -4.66
CA PHE A 203 -0.47 18.54 -5.42
C PHE A 203 -1.65 17.81 -6.07
N ALA A 204 -2.76 17.60 -5.35
CA ALA A 204 -3.96 17.00 -5.92
C ALA A 204 -4.53 17.81 -7.09
N ARG A 205 -4.53 19.16 -6.96
CA ARG A 205 -4.94 20.07 -8.05
C ARG A 205 -3.99 20.01 -9.25
N ALA A 206 -2.69 19.89 -9.02
CA ALA A 206 -1.70 19.70 -10.09
C ALA A 206 -1.90 18.38 -10.85
N LEU A 207 -2.46 17.36 -10.22
CA LEU A 207 -2.91 16.11 -10.87
C LEU A 207 -4.26 16.23 -11.60
N GLY A 208 -4.87 17.42 -11.58
CA GLY A 208 -6.14 17.71 -12.26
C GLY A 208 -7.39 17.31 -11.47
N PHE A 209 -7.30 17.18 -10.14
CA PHE A 209 -8.46 16.93 -9.29
C PHE A 209 -8.95 18.20 -8.59
N PRO A 210 -10.26 18.47 -8.53
CA PRO A 210 -10.81 19.39 -7.55
C PRO A 210 -10.42 18.95 -6.13
N ALA A 211 -9.80 19.84 -5.35
CA ALA A 211 -9.35 19.52 -4.00
C ALA A 211 -9.57 20.71 -3.06
N THR A 212 -10.12 20.47 -1.87
CA THR A 212 -10.47 21.50 -0.89
C THR A 212 -10.18 21.04 0.54
N ALA A 213 -10.02 22.00 1.46
CA ALA A 213 -9.92 21.72 2.89
C ALA A 213 -11.29 21.63 3.56
N GLU A 214 -12.31 22.25 2.98
CA GLU A 214 -13.68 22.23 3.48
C GLU A 214 -14.42 21.03 2.91
N LEU A 215 -15.29 20.41 3.72
CA LEU A 215 -16.17 19.36 3.24
C LEU A 215 -17.13 19.93 2.20
N PRO A 216 -17.18 19.33 1.00
CA PRO A 216 -18.10 19.80 -0.04
C PRO A 216 -19.55 19.44 0.30
N GLU A 217 -20.47 20.14 -0.37
CA GLU A 217 -21.89 19.84 -0.25
C GLU A 217 -22.22 18.47 -0.86
N PRO A 218 -22.98 17.59 -0.13
CA PRO A 218 -23.47 16.34 -0.68
C PRO A 218 -24.50 16.58 -1.81
N PRO A 219 -24.90 15.56 -2.57
CA PRO A 219 -24.61 14.14 -2.35
C PRO A 219 -23.40 13.62 -3.13
N PHE A 220 -22.83 12.52 -2.63
CA PHE A 220 -21.86 11.71 -3.35
C PHE A 220 -22.33 10.26 -3.40
N ASP A 221 -22.23 9.62 -4.56
CA ASP A 221 -22.58 8.20 -4.75
C ASP A 221 -21.69 7.32 -3.89
N ALA A 222 -20.42 7.71 -3.76
CA ALA A 222 -19.47 7.03 -2.89
C ALA A 222 -18.51 8.00 -2.22
N VAL A 223 -18.18 7.71 -0.96
CA VAL A 223 -17.13 8.39 -0.21
C VAL A 223 -16.08 7.38 0.22
N VAL A 224 -14.82 7.64 -0.15
CA VAL A 224 -13.68 6.81 0.25
C VAL A 224 -12.92 7.53 1.36
N ASP A 225 -12.82 6.88 2.52
CA ASP A 225 -11.96 7.33 3.60
C ASP A 225 -10.59 6.66 3.51
N ALA A 226 -9.60 7.44 3.12
CA ALA A 226 -8.19 7.06 3.02
C ALA A 226 -7.34 7.86 4.05
N THR A 227 -7.95 8.27 5.16
CA THR A 227 -7.29 9.02 6.24
C THR A 227 -6.93 8.13 7.42
N ASN A 228 -6.17 8.67 8.36
CA ASN A 228 -5.93 8.12 9.69
C ASN A 228 -6.69 8.88 10.81
N ASP A 229 -7.67 9.71 10.45
CA ASP A 229 -8.50 10.44 11.43
C ASP A 229 -9.68 9.56 11.89
N PRO A 230 -9.78 9.24 13.19
CA PRO A 230 -10.87 8.42 13.72
C PRO A 230 -12.25 9.05 13.55
N ALA A 231 -12.35 10.36 13.31
CA ALA A 231 -13.62 11.04 13.05
C ALA A 231 -14.04 10.98 11.56
N SER A 232 -13.13 10.63 10.67
CA SER A 232 -13.36 10.65 9.22
C SER A 232 -14.46 9.70 8.76
N PRO A 233 -14.58 8.45 9.23
CA PRO A 233 -15.65 7.55 8.80
C PRO A 233 -17.06 8.07 9.10
N ALA A 234 -17.26 8.77 10.23
CA ALA A 234 -18.55 9.38 10.56
C ALA A 234 -18.89 10.52 9.59
N ARG A 235 -17.92 11.41 9.33
CA ARG A 235 -18.08 12.50 8.35
C ARG A 235 -18.33 11.97 6.95
N ALA A 236 -17.61 10.91 6.54
CA ALA A 236 -17.83 10.26 5.26
C ALA A 236 -19.26 9.75 5.10
N LEU A 237 -19.81 9.13 6.16
CA LEU A 237 -21.19 8.63 6.16
C LEU A 237 -22.23 9.76 6.01
N GLU A 238 -21.95 10.95 6.54
CA GLU A 238 -22.84 12.12 6.36
C GLU A 238 -22.91 12.57 4.89
N LEU A 239 -21.79 12.45 4.15
CA LEU A 239 -21.65 12.93 2.77
C LEU A 239 -22.15 11.93 1.73
N VAL A 240 -22.27 10.64 2.07
CA VAL A 240 -22.83 9.62 1.19
C VAL A 240 -24.32 9.85 1.00
N GLU A 241 -24.80 9.78 -0.25
CA GLU A 241 -26.22 9.82 -0.55
C GLU A 241 -26.97 8.55 -0.09
N PRO A 242 -28.30 8.57 0.03
CA PRO A 242 -29.10 7.36 0.23
C PRO A 242 -28.88 6.33 -0.89
N GLY A 243 -28.62 5.07 -0.50
CA GLY A 243 -28.26 3.98 -1.42
C GLY A 243 -26.80 3.94 -1.83
N GLY A 244 -26.00 4.93 -1.41
CA GLY A 244 -24.58 5.07 -1.77
C GLY A 244 -23.63 4.18 -0.99
N ARG A 245 -22.32 4.47 -1.10
CA ARG A 245 -21.25 3.62 -0.56
C ARG A 245 -20.26 4.39 0.30
N LEU A 246 -19.96 3.83 1.46
CA LEU A 246 -18.85 4.23 2.31
C LEU A 246 -17.72 3.20 2.17
N VAL A 247 -16.56 3.61 1.68
CA VAL A 247 -15.38 2.74 1.54
C VAL A 247 -14.31 3.19 2.51
N CYS A 248 -13.98 2.34 3.49
CA CYS A 248 -12.93 2.59 4.47
C CYS A 248 -11.66 1.82 4.08
N ILE A 249 -10.58 2.52 3.84
CA ILE A 249 -9.26 1.96 3.54
C ILE A 249 -8.17 2.56 4.43
N GLY A 250 -8.36 3.78 4.94
CA GLY A 250 -7.51 4.37 5.95
C GLY A 250 -7.68 3.68 7.30
N LEU A 251 -6.63 3.69 8.10
CA LEU A 251 -6.62 3.14 9.47
C LEU A 251 -6.24 4.23 10.45
N ALA A 252 -7.08 4.44 11.47
CA ALA A 252 -6.78 5.29 12.60
C ALA A 252 -6.17 4.47 13.74
N GLY A 253 -5.29 5.08 14.54
CA GLY A 253 -4.70 4.44 15.72
C GLY A 253 -5.68 4.22 16.89
N THR A 254 -6.94 4.67 16.74
CA THR A 254 -8.01 4.48 17.72
C THR A 254 -9.34 4.15 17.02
N PRO A 255 -10.28 3.45 17.70
CA PRO A 255 -11.57 3.12 17.12
C PRO A 255 -12.38 4.34 16.67
N SER A 256 -12.99 4.26 15.48
CA SER A 256 -13.91 5.25 14.95
C SER A 256 -15.34 4.99 15.44
N LEU A 257 -16.05 6.06 15.81
CA LEU A 257 -17.46 5.99 16.17
C LEU A 257 -18.34 6.33 14.96
N ILE A 258 -19.18 5.40 14.55
CA ILE A 258 -20.17 5.59 13.48
C ILE A 258 -21.58 5.39 14.04
N ASP A 259 -22.51 6.30 13.72
CA ASP A 259 -23.93 6.06 14.00
C ASP A 259 -24.51 5.06 13.01
N ALA A 260 -24.62 3.80 13.45
CA ALA A 260 -25.16 2.73 12.63
C ALA A 260 -26.60 2.95 12.17
N ARG A 261 -27.39 3.81 12.84
CA ARG A 261 -28.75 4.18 12.39
C ARG A 261 -28.69 4.93 11.06
N SER A 262 -27.66 5.76 10.88
CA SER A 262 -27.46 6.49 9.61
C SER A 262 -27.19 5.54 8.43
N LEU A 263 -26.47 4.41 8.67
CA LEU A 263 -26.33 3.36 7.64
C LEU A 263 -27.69 2.81 7.22
N VAL A 264 -28.56 2.53 8.21
CA VAL A 264 -29.90 1.96 7.97
C VAL A 264 -30.82 2.98 7.29
N PHE A 265 -30.89 4.21 7.82
CA PHE A 265 -31.79 5.23 7.28
C PHE A 265 -31.43 5.68 5.86
N LYS A 266 -30.15 5.61 5.51
CA LYS A 266 -29.69 5.93 4.15
C LYS A 266 -29.52 4.70 3.25
N ASP A 267 -29.73 3.48 3.74
CA ASP A 267 -29.48 2.23 2.99
C ASP A 267 -28.04 2.16 2.43
N VAL A 268 -27.04 2.61 3.22
CA VAL A 268 -25.65 2.72 2.80
C VAL A 268 -24.94 1.37 2.91
N THR A 269 -24.19 1.00 1.86
CA THR A 269 -23.25 -0.12 1.91
C THR A 269 -21.88 0.36 2.44
N ALA A 270 -21.48 -0.08 3.63
CA ALA A 270 -20.14 0.20 4.17
C ALA A 270 -19.18 -0.97 3.85
N ILE A 271 -17.99 -0.66 3.32
CA ILE A 271 -17.01 -1.64 2.83
C ILE A 271 -15.63 -1.30 3.38
N GLY A 272 -14.97 -2.30 4.01
CA GLY A 272 -13.56 -2.22 4.40
C GLY A 272 -12.64 -2.85 3.36
N ILE A 273 -11.52 -2.20 3.06
CA ILE A 273 -10.46 -2.70 2.16
C ILE A 273 -9.20 -2.97 2.99
N LEU A 274 -8.82 -4.24 3.11
CA LEU A 274 -7.69 -4.65 3.95
C LEU A 274 -6.34 -4.69 3.21
N SER A 275 -6.26 -5.05 1.96
CA SER A 275 -4.97 -5.26 1.28
C SER A 275 -5.07 -5.19 -0.24
N ALA A 276 -3.91 -5.19 -0.87
CA ALA A 276 -3.77 -5.22 -2.33
C ALA A 276 -4.13 -6.55 -2.98
N SER A 277 -4.12 -7.67 -2.23
CA SER A 277 -4.10 -9.04 -2.78
C SER A 277 -4.98 -9.29 -4.01
N PRO A 278 -6.29 -9.04 -3.98
CA PRO A 278 -7.12 -9.28 -5.16
C PRO A 278 -6.98 -8.19 -6.25
N GLY A 279 -6.22 -7.13 -6.01
CA GLY A 279 -6.08 -5.99 -6.92
C GLY A 279 -4.72 -5.88 -7.61
N LEU A 280 -3.73 -6.69 -7.22
CA LEU A 280 -2.36 -6.57 -7.75
C LEU A 280 -2.30 -6.75 -9.27
N ALA A 281 -2.90 -7.81 -9.81
CA ALA A 281 -2.93 -8.03 -11.25
C ALA A 281 -3.60 -6.87 -12.01
N ASP A 282 -4.69 -6.34 -11.45
CA ASP A 282 -5.41 -5.21 -12.04
C ASP A 282 -4.58 -3.93 -12.06
N ALA A 283 -3.78 -3.69 -11.01
CA ALA A 283 -2.87 -2.54 -10.96
C ALA A 283 -1.74 -2.70 -12.00
N VAL A 284 -1.13 -3.90 -12.11
CA VAL A 284 -0.14 -4.22 -13.15
C VAL A 284 -0.71 -3.94 -14.54
N ASP A 285 -1.91 -4.45 -14.81
CA ASP A 285 -2.56 -4.31 -16.11
C ASP A 285 -2.90 -2.85 -16.45
N ALA A 286 -3.42 -2.09 -15.47
CA ALA A 286 -3.77 -0.68 -15.67
C ALA A 286 -2.52 0.18 -15.93
N TYR A 287 -1.42 -0.07 -15.21
CA TYR A 287 -0.16 0.63 -15.43
C TYR A 287 0.47 0.24 -16.77
N ALA A 288 0.41 -1.05 -17.15
CA ALA A 288 0.93 -1.51 -18.42
C ALA A 288 0.19 -0.94 -19.63
N ARG A 289 -1.13 -0.73 -19.53
CA ARG A 289 -1.93 -0.07 -20.57
C ARG A 289 -1.82 1.45 -20.58
N GLY A 290 -1.25 2.04 -19.52
CA GLY A 290 -1.22 3.49 -19.35
C GLY A 290 -2.58 4.11 -18.95
N ASP A 291 -3.54 3.31 -18.50
CA ASP A 291 -4.84 3.79 -18.00
C ASP A 291 -4.66 4.65 -16.74
N VAL A 292 -3.65 4.32 -15.93
CA VAL A 292 -3.23 5.06 -14.73
C VAL A 292 -1.71 5.18 -14.73
N ASP A 293 -1.21 6.42 -14.59
CA ASP A 293 0.22 6.69 -14.37
C ASP A 293 0.44 7.22 -12.94
N PRO A 294 0.97 6.39 -12.02
CA PRO A 294 1.22 6.79 -10.64
C PRO A 294 2.59 7.46 -10.42
N ARG A 295 3.46 7.53 -11.43
CA ARG A 295 4.83 8.08 -11.29
C ARG A 295 4.89 9.49 -10.72
N PRO A 296 3.93 10.42 -11.02
CA PRO A 296 3.93 11.74 -10.40
C PRO A 296 3.83 11.73 -8.87
N LEU A 297 3.35 10.64 -8.27
CA LEU A 297 3.27 10.51 -6.80
C LEU A 297 4.63 10.32 -6.16
N VAL A 298 5.65 9.90 -6.89
CA VAL A 298 7.01 9.67 -6.37
C VAL A 298 7.71 11.02 -6.17
N ALA A 299 8.00 11.34 -4.91
CA ALA A 299 8.72 12.56 -4.56
C ALA A 299 10.24 12.41 -4.67
N ALA A 300 10.77 11.27 -4.25
CA ALA A 300 12.19 10.98 -4.27
C ALA A 300 12.45 9.47 -4.22
N THR A 301 13.68 9.08 -4.57
CA THR A 301 14.24 7.76 -4.29
C THR A 301 15.49 7.96 -3.43
N VAL A 302 15.61 7.18 -2.34
CA VAL A 302 16.75 7.22 -1.42
C VAL A 302 17.42 5.85 -1.35
N GLY A 303 18.66 5.78 -0.84
CA GLY A 303 19.29 4.53 -0.46
C GLY A 303 18.74 4.00 0.88
N LEU A 304 19.19 2.82 1.30
CA LEU A 304 18.81 2.24 2.60
C LEU A 304 19.15 3.15 3.78
N ASP A 305 20.27 3.88 3.70
CA ASP A 305 20.71 4.80 4.76
C ASP A 305 19.78 6.01 4.94
N GLY A 306 19.03 6.40 3.90
CA GLY A 306 18.05 7.47 3.97
C GLY A 306 16.72 7.08 4.61
N VAL A 307 16.47 5.77 4.83
CA VAL A 307 15.15 5.28 5.28
C VAL A 307 14.82 5.76 6.69
N ALA A 308 15.79 5.78 7.62
CA ALA A 308 15.53 6.21 9.00
C ALA A 308 15.03 7.67 9.06
N ALA A 309 15.64 8.58 8.31
CA ALA A 309 15.21 9.98 8.22
C ALA A 309 13.79 10.11 7.64
N VAL A 310 13.48 9.33 6.59
CA VAL A 310 12.14 9.29 6.00
C VAL A 310 11.09 8.80 7.01
N LEU A 311 11.38 7.73 7.76
CA LEU A 311 10.48 7.20 8.79
C LEU A 311 10.31 8.17 9.98
N ALA A 312 11.32 8.99 10.27
CA ALA A 312 11.23 10.09 11.24
C ALA A 312 10.46 11.31 10.72
N GLY A 313 9.92 11.27 9.50
CA GLY A 313 9.14 12.35 8.89
C GLY A 313 9.96 13.39 8.14
N GLU A 314 11.26 13.17 7.95
CA GLU A 314 12.10 14.07 7.18
C GLU A 314 11.88 13.89 5.67
N ARG A 315 11.85 15.00 4.96
CA ARG A 315 11.73 14.99 3.51
C ARG A 315 13.10 15.00 2.86
N PRO A 316 13.42 14.07 1.94
CA PRO A 316 14.71 14.04 1.28
C PRO A 316 15.03 15.35 0.56
N PRO A 317 16.31 15.81 0.54
CA PRO A 317 16.71 17.00 -0.21
C PRO A 317 16.33 16.91 -1.70
N GLY A 318 15.73 17.97 -2.24
CA GLY A 318 15.30 18.00 -3.63
C GLY A 318 14.05 17.18 -3.96
N ALA A 319 13.37 16.62 -2.95
CA ALA A 319 12.15 15.86 -3.15
C ALA A 319 11.04 16.69 -3.81
N LEU A 320 10.39 16.13 -4.82
CA LEU A 320 9.22 16.71 -5.50
C LEU A 320 7.99 16.70 -4.58
N ALA A 321 6.90 17.32 -5.01
CA ALA A 321 5.70 17.49 -4.19
C ALA A 321 4.91 16.20 -3.88
N GLY A 322 5.17 15.09 -4.57
CA GLY A 322 4.49 13.80 -4.37
C GLY A 322 4.59 13.25 -2.94
N PRO A 323 3.63 12.42 -2.51
CA PRO A 323 3.61 11.86 -1.16
C PRO A 323 4.49 10.61 -0.98
N LYS A 324 4.94 9.97 -2.06
CA LYS A 324 5.62 8.67 -2.01
C LYS A 324 7.14 8.81 -2.07
N ILE A 325 7.82 8.17 -1.12
CA ILE A 325 9.27 7.97 -1.18
C ILE A 325 9.55 6.51 -1.55
N LEU A 326 10.44 6.33 -2.52
CA LEU A 326 10.95 5.02 -2.89
C LEU A 326 12.36 4.82 -2.32
N VAL A 327 12.75 3.55 -2.22
CA VAL A 327 14.07 3.12 -1.80
C VAL A 327 14.70 2.30 -2.92
N ASP A 328 15.93 2.62 -3.31
CA ASP A 328 16.79 1.75 -4.09
C ASP A 328 17.79 1.08 -3.12
N PRO A 329 17.61 -0.21 -2.79
CA PRO A 329 18.49 -0.87 -1.83
C PRO A 329 19.94 -1.03 -2.30
N ARG A 330 20.21 -0.78 -3.58
CA ARG A 330 21.53 -0.91 -4.22
C ARG A 330 22.22 0.43 -4.41
N GLN A 331 21.53 1.53 -4.09
CA GLN A 331 22.12 2.87 -4.17
C GLN A 331 23.07 3.05 -2.98
N ASP A 332 24.35 3.20 -3.27
CA ASP A 332 25.34 3.66 -2.28
C ASP A 332 25.06 5.12 -1.90
N SER A 333 25.29 5.43 -0.64
CA SER A 333 25.06 6.77 -0.05
C SER A 333 26.07 7.80 -0.57
#